data_6a2b5fb75e64c00ff7ec467fce855a9d
#
_entry.id   6a2b5fb75e64c00ff7ec467fce855a9d
#
_cell.length_a   1.000
_cell.length_b   1.000
_cell.length_c   1.000
_cell.angle_alpha   90.00
_cell.angle_beta   90.00
_cell.angle_gamma   90.00
#
_symmetry.space_group_name_H-M   'P 1'
#
loop_
_entity.id
_entity.type
_entity.pdbx_description
1 polymer ?
#
loop_
_entity_poly.entity_id
_entity_poly.type
_entity_poly.pdbx_seq_one_letter_code
_entity_poly.pdbx_strand_id
1 'polypeptide(L)'
;MKQHVNIALFVPHQGCPKDCVFCNQARITGRKRENMLTEETVRRSIEEQLTTVHSGQEVEIAFFGGSFTGLPRSYQTMLLTVAKEYVVTGRVHGIRLSTRPDYIAPHIMEYLISYGVTTVELGCQSLDDEVLNLSKRGHTAAQVEQAVQVIRQYPSVQLGLQILPGLPGDTLEKSVRTAEAIVELAPDFTRIYPALVIAGTELEWLYATHQYKPLSIEEAVRWTAEIWLPLLKAGIPVIRMGLHASDDLRGEGTVLAGPFHPSFRQLVEEELFRRLLKRMMERIALGSTASLQVLIHPADETALRGRKGESWKQALSILSDTGSKASLILDRNLPRRQLGWRMEEGPVQSLAFTDL
;
A
#
# COMPACT_ATOMS: atom_id res chain seq x y z
N MET A 1 3.56 -19.61 0.27
CA MET A 1 2.22 -19.17 0.77
C MET A 1 2.38 -17.87 1.53
N LYS A 2 1.36 -17.01 1.57
CA LYS A 2 1.36 -15.83 2.45
C LYS A 2 1.33 -16.32 3.90
N GLN A 3 2.24 -15.83 4.72
CA GLN A 3 2.26 -16.20 6.16
C GLN A 3 1.12 -15.53 6.94
N HIS A 4 0.62 -14.37 6.47
CA HIS A 4 -0.42 -13.59 7.12
C HIS A 4 -1.68 -13.48 6.23
N VAL A 5 -2.85 -13.69 6.83
CA VAL A 5 -4.17 -13.67 6.17
C VAL A 5 -5.11 -12.72 6.92
N ASN A 6 -5.81 -11.86 6.19
CA ASN A 6 -6.90 -11.04 6.72
C ASN A 6 -8.25 -11.62 6.32
N ILE A 7 -9.09 -11.92 7.31
CA ILE A 7 -10.52 -12.14 7.11
C ILE A 7 -11.17 -10.76 7.02
N ALA A 8 -11.43 -10.31 5.78
CA ALA A 8 -11.89 -8.97 5.52
C ALA A 8 -13.40 -8.82 5.74
N LEU A 9 -13.78 -7.92 6.64
CA LEU A 9 -15.15 -7.52 6.92
C LEU A 9 -15.29 -6.03 6.58
N PHE A 10 -16.06 -5.73 5.55
CA PHE A 10 -16.29 -4.34 5.15
C PHE A 10 -17.47 -3.75 5.92
N VAL A 11 -17.18 -2.79 6.80
CA VAL A 11 -18.20 -2.06 7.55
C VAL A 11 -18.76 -0.88 6.74
N PRO A 12 -20.06 -0.64 6.78
CA PRO A 12 -20.66 0.46 6.03
C PRO A 12 -20.18 1.82 6.53
N HIS A 13 -20.21 2.81 5.64
CA HIS A 13 -19.70 4.17 5.84
C HIS A 13 -20.58 5.04 6.79
N GLN A 14 -21.11 4.47 7.86
CA GLN A 14 -21.93 5.22 8.83
C GLN A 14 -21.10 5.98 9.88
N GLY A 15 -19.85 5.62 10.06
CA GLY A 15 -18.97 6.18 11.10
C GLY A 15 -18.15 7.39 10.68
N CYS A 16 -18.27 7.88 9.45
CA CYS A 16 -17.50 9.03 8.99
C CYS A 16 -18.41 10.24 8.74
N PRO A 17 -18.32 11.32 9.55
CA PRO A 17 -19.11 12.53 9.37
C PRO A 17 -18.54 13.44 8.28
N LYS A 18 -17.42 13.08 7.66
CA LYS A 18 -16.73 13.89 6.65
C LYS A 18 -16.92 13.28 5.27
N ASP A 19 -17.29 14.11 4.31
CA ASP A 19 -17.35 13.77 2.89
C ASP A 19 -16.05 14.20 2.22
N CYS A 20 -15.00 13.37 2.38
CA CYS A 20 -13.74 13.60 1.67
C CYS A 20 -13.99 13.57 0.16
N VAL A 21 -13.36 14.50 -0.59
CA VAL A 21 -13.62 14.69 -2.02
C VAL A 21 -13.42 13.43 -2.87
N PHE A 22 -12.57 12.50 -2.42
CA PHE A 22 -12.21 11.26 -3.12
C PHE A 22 -13.01 10.03 -2.68
N CYS A 23 -13.89 10.14 -1.68
CA CYS A 23 -14.44 8.98 -0.98
C CYS A 23 -15.89 8.68 -1.35
N ASN A 24 -16.11 7.50 -1.93
CA ASN A 24 -17.43 6.90 -2.06
C ASN A 24 -17.35 5.42 -1.64
N GLN A 25 -17.50 5.15 -0.35
CA GLN A 25 -17.34 3.81 0.20
C GLN A 25 -18.39 2.82 -0.36
N ALA A 26 -19.58 3.27 -0.69
CA ALA A 26 -20.59 2.42 -1.30
C ALA A 26 -20.12 1.84 -2.65
N ARG A 27 -19.43 2.66 -3.46
CA ARG A 27 -18.84 2.24 -4.74
C ARG A 27 -17.56 1.41 -4.56
N ILE A 28 -16.72 1.79 -3.59
CA ILE A 28 -15.43 1.11 -3.35
C ILE A 28 -15.62 -0.30 -2.78
N THR A 29 -16.63 -0.49 -1.93
CA THR A 29 -16.87 -1.76 -1.21
C THR A 29 -18.04 -2.58 -1.75
N GLY A 30 -18.81 -2.04 -2.74
CA GLY A 30 -20.04 -2.64 -3.22
C GLY A 30 -21.17 -2.68 -2.19
N ARG A 31 -21.01 -2.08 -1.00
CA ARG A 31 -21.99 -2.12 0.09
C ARG A 31 -22.68 -0.78 0.28
N LYS A 32 -24.01 -0.77 0.21
CA LYS A 32 -24.83 0.39 0.51
C LYS A 32 -24.80 0.72 2.02
N ARG A 33 -24.98 2.00 2.37
CA ARG A 33 -25.05 2.49 3.77
C ARG A 33 -26.06 1.70 4.64
N GLU A 34 -27.08 1.17 4.03
CA GLU A 34 -28.20 0.46 4.71
C GLU A 34 -27.86 -0.99 5.07
N ASN A 35 -26.83 -1.58 4.47
CA ASN A 35 -26.46 -2.99 4.67
C ASN A 35 -25.48 -3.13 5.86
N MET A 36 -25.98 -2.89 7.07
CA MET A 36 -25.23 -3.16 8.29
C MET A 36 -24.94 -4.66 8.42
N LEU A 37 -23.72 -4.98 8.85
CA LEU A 37 -23.37 -6.35 9.21
C LEU A 37 -24.16 -6.71 10.51
N THR A 38 -24.89 -7.79 10.46
CA THR A 38 -25.49 -8.39 11.67
C THR A 38 -24.48 -9.36 12.29
N GLU A 39 -24.69 -9.73 13.54
CA GLU A 39 -23.87 -10.74 14.22
C GLU A 39 -23.79 -12.04 13.40
N GLU A 40 -24.93 -12.52 12.88
CA GLU A 40 -25.02 -13.70 12.05
C GLU A 40 -24.21 -13.59 10.76
N THR A 41 -24.32 -12.45 10.06
CA THR A 41 -23.55 -12.23 8.81
C THR A 41 -22.04 -12.13 9.06
N VAL A 42 -21.64 -11.55 10.19
CA VAL A 42 -20.23 -11.50 10.61
C VAL A 42 -19.70 -12.89 10.86
N ARG A 43 -20.41 -13.69 11.68
CA ARG A 43 -20.02 -15.08 11.99
C ARG A 43 -19.91 -15.92 10.71
N ARG A 44 -20.94 -15.90 9.88
CA ARG A 44 -20.92 -16.64 8.60
C ARG A 44 -19.73 -16.25 7.74
N SER A 45 -19.48 -14.95 7.57
CA SER A 45 -18.36 -14.48 6.75
C SER A 45 -17.00 -14.89 7.33
N ILE A 46 -16.84 -14.91 8.65
CA ILE A 46 -15.62 -15.40 9.29
C ILE A 46 -15.46 -16.90 9.05
N GLU A 47 -16.49 -17.69 9.30
CA GLU A 47 -16.43 -19.15 9.11
C GLU A 47 -16.10 -19.52 7.66
N GLU A 48 -16.77 -18.91 6.68
CA GLU A 48 -16.51 -19.13 5.26
C GLU A 48 -15.05 -18.84 4.89
N GLN A 49 -14.48 -17.73 5.35
CA GLN A 49 -13.11 -17.37 5.03
C GLN A 49 -12.09 -18.24 5.80
N LEU A 50 -12.39 -18.67 7.01
CA LEU A 50 -11.54 -19.60 7.76
C LEU A 50 -11.36 -20.95 7.05
N THR A 51 -12.31 -21.40 6.24
CA THR A 51 -12.14 -22.63 5.45
C THR A 51 -10.99 -22.56 4.44
N THR A 52 -10.58 -21.36 4.06
CA THR A 52 -9.50 -21.12 3.09
C THR A 52 -8.13 -20.93 3.75
N VAL A 53 -8.08 -20.91 5.08
CA VAL A 53 -6.84 -20.70 5.85
C VAL A 53 -6.08 -22.01 6.00
N HIS A 54 -4.77 -21.97 5.81
CA HIS A 54 -3.89 -23.11 5.96
C HIS A 54 -3.17 -23.09 7.31
N SER A 55 -2.81 -24.26 7.81
CA SER A 55 -2.04 -24.40 9.06
C SER A 55 -0.74 -23.58 9.01
N GLY A 56 -0.44 -22.88 10.11
CA GLY A 56 0.75 -22.04 10.26
C GLY A 56 0.64 -20.64 9.70
N GLN A 57 -0.54 -20.23 9.23
CA GLN A 57 -0.78 -18.83 8.86
C GLN A 57 -1.26 -18.00 10.05
N GLU A 58 -0.73 -16.80 10.19
CA GLU A 58 -1.29 -15.79 11.10
C GLU A 58 -2.56 -15.19 10.50
N VAL A 59 -3.65 -15.25 11.26
CA VAL A 59 -4.96 -14.79 10.80
C VAL A 59 -5.44 -13.64 11.65
N GLU A 60 -5.85 -12.54 11.03
CA GLU A 60 -6.55 -11.43 11.70
C GLU A 60 -7.95 -11.24 11.12
N ILE A 61 -8.92 -10.93 11.98
CA ILE A 61 -10.21 -10.40 11.55
C ILE A 61 -10.02 -8.92 11.29
N ALA A 62 -10.25 -8.47 10.05
CA ALA A 62 -9.93 -7.12 9.62
C ALA A 62 -11.21 -6.34 9.26
N PHE A 63 -11.53 -5.31 10.05
CA PHE A 63 -12.61 -4.38 9.78
C PHE A 63 -12.10 -3.24 8.87
N PHE A 64 -12.55 -3.25 7.62
CA PHE A 64 -12.21 -2.27 6.60
C PHE A 64 -13.43 -1.46 6.14
N GLY A 65 -13.23 -0.43 5.35
CA GLY A 65 -14.25 0.42 4.76
C GLY A 65 -14.28 1.80 5.37
N GLY A 66 -15.30 2.14 6.14
CA GLY A 66 -15.38 3.42 6.84
C GLY A 66 -14.45 3.53 8.05
N SER A 67 -14.53 4.64 8.78
CA SER A 67 -13.79 4.81 10.04
C SER A 67 -14.43 3.97 11.14
N PHE A 68 -13.74 2.91 11.60
CA PHE A 68 -14.29 1.98 12.58
C PHE A 68 -14.66 2.68 13.90
N THR A 69 -13.76 3.50 14.45
CA THR A 69 -13.98 4.20 15.73
C THR A 69 -15.00 5.33 15.65
N GLY A 70 -15.43 5.70 14.44
CA GLY A 70 -16.52 6.64 14.21
C GLY A 70 -17.92 5.99 14.15
N LEU A 71 -18.02 4.66 14.17
CA LEU A 71 -19.29 3.94 14.22
C LEU A 71 -19.99 4.16 15.58
N PRO A 72 -21.32 3.99 15.66
CA PRO A 72 -22.02 3.97 16.95
C PRO A 72 -21.40 2.94 17.90
N ARG A 73 -21.21 3.30 19.17
CA ARG A 73 -20.52 2.47 20.17
C ARG A 73 -21.13 1.07 20.31
N SER A 74 -22.46 0.97 20.31
CA SER A 74 -23.17 -0.32 20.38
C SER A 74 -22.82 -1.23 19.19
N TYR A 75 -22.68 -0.64 18.01
CA TYR A 75 -22.32 -1.38 16.81
C TYR A 75 -20.85 -1.84 16.80
N GLN A 76 -19.93 -0.94 17.25
CA GLN A 76 -18.54 -1.34 17.48
C GLN A 76 -18.47 -2.52 18.46
N THR A 77 -19.19 -2.41 19.59
CA THR A 77 -19.23 -3.46 20.63
C THR A 77 -19.72 -4.78 20.07
N MET A 78 -20.79 -4.80 19.28
CA MET A 78 -21.31 -6.03 18.67
C MET A 78 -20.25 -6.66 17.75
N LEU A 79 -19.64 -5.89 16.84
CA LEU A 79 -18.62 -6.39 15.92
C LEU A 79 -17.40 -6.93 16.65
N LEU A 80 -16.89 -6.18 17.64
CA LEU A 80 -15.72 -6.57 18.43
C LEU A 80 -16.01 -7.77 19.34
N THR A 81 -17.21 -7.89 19.91
CA THR A 81 -17.58 -9.05 20.74
C THR A 81 -17.54 -10.33 19.92
N VAL A 82 -18.13 -10.32 18.73
CA VAL A 82 -18.09 -11.49 17.83
C VAL A 82 -16.64 -11.84 17.47
N ALA A 83 -15.84 -10.85 17.06
CA ALA A 83 -14.45 -11.09 16.67
C ALA A 83 -13.60 -11.61 17.85
N LYS A 84 -13.80 -11.08 19.06
CA LYS A 84 -13.10 -11.50 20.29
C LYS A 84 -13.28 -12.99 20.61
N GLU A 85 -14.46 -13.57 20.35
CA GLU A 85 -14.69 -14.99 20.57
C GLU A 85 -13.71 -15.87 19.76
N TYR A 86 -13.41 -15.48 18.53
CA TYR A 86 -12.43 -16.17 17.68
C TYR A 86 -11.00 -15.96 18.15
N VAL A 87 -10.68 -14.81 18.72
CA VAL A 87 -9.38 -14.57 19.35
C VAL A 87 -9.20 -15.44 20.61
N VAL A 88 -10.20 -15.43 21.49
CA VAL A 88 -10.16 -16.19 22.77
C VAL A 88 -10.06 -17.71 22.52
N THR A 89 -10.72 -18.20 21.47
CA THR A 89 -10.64 -19.63 21.10
C THR A 89 -9.35 -19.97 20.32
N GLY A 90 -8.47 -19.00 20.06
CA GLY A 90 -7.23 -19.21 19.33
C GLY A 90 -7.38 -19.50 17.83
N ARG A 91 -8.58 -19.28 17.27
CA ARG A 91 -8.85 -19.49 15.83
C ARG A 91 -8.30 -18.37 14.96
N VAL A 92 -8.12 -17.19 15.52
CA VAL A 92 -7.45 -16.04 14.92
C VAL A 92 -6.46 -15.41 15.91
N HIS A 93 -5.44 -14.73 15.41
CA HIS A 93 -4.38 -14.11 16.24
C HIS A 93 -4.80 -12.79 16.84
N GLY A 94 -5.68 -12.05 16.15
CA GLY A 94 -6.06 -10.72 16.62
C GLY A 94 -7.10 -10.06 15.70
N ILE A 95 -7.37 -8.81 16.03
CA ILE A 95 -8.30 -7.96 15.31
C ILE A 95 -7.54 -6.76 14.74
N ARG A 96 -7.79 -6.50 13.45
CA ARG A 96 -7.26 -5.34 12.72
C ARG A 96 -8.41 -4.41 12.39
N LEU A 97 -8.17 -3.11 12.44
CA LEU A 97 -9.15 -2.13 12.00
C LEU A 97 -8.52 -0.90 11.36
N SER A 98 -9.28 -0.25 10.48
CA SER A 98 -8.88 1.03 9.88
C SER A 98 -9.74 2.16 10.44
N THR A 99 -9.09 3.28 10.74
CA THR A 99 -9.78 4.44 11.28
C THR A 99 -9.09 5.76 10.91
N ARG A 100 -9.71 6.85 11.31
CA ARG A 100 -9.20 8.22 11.15
C ARG A 100 -8.31 8.58 12.34
N PRO A 101 -7.26 9.40 12.12
CA PRO A 101 -6.39 9.86 13.21
C PRO A 101 -7.13 10.65 14.28
N ASP A 102 -8.06 11.53 13.89
CA ASP A 102 -8.84 12.40 14.79
C ASP A 102 -9.85 11.63 15.68
N TYR A 103 -9.92 10.30 15.56
CA TYR A 103 -10.75 9.42 16.41
C TYR A 103 -9.92 8.50 17.31
N ILE A 104 -8.65 8.82 17.51
CA ILE A 104 -7.76 8.08 18.40
C ILE A 104 -7.57 8.90 19.70
N ALA A 105 -7.79 8.24 20.83
CA ALA A 105 -7.55 8.78 22.16
C ALA A 105 -7.23 7.60 23.12
N PRO A 106 -6.58 7.83 24.27
CA PRO A 106 -6.20 6.75 25.20
C PRO A 106 -7.37 5.83 25.57
N HIS A 107 -8.51 6.36 25.97
CA HIS A 107 -9.70 5.58 26.33
C HIS A 107 -10.30 4.78 25.16
N ILE A 108 -10.07 5.23 23.89
CA ILE A 108 -10.45 4.48 22.69
C ILE A 108 -9.50 3.28 22.53
N MET A 109 -8.20 3.51 22.69
CA MET A 109 -7.21 2.43 22.58
C MET A 109 -7.42 1.36 23.66
N GLU A 110 -7.62 1.75 24.91
CA GLU A 110 -7.93 0.84 26.01
C GLU A 110 -9.16 -0.04 25.70
N TYR A 111 -10.20 0.59 25.18
CA TYR A 111 -11.39 -0.12 24.75
C TYR A 111 -11.10 -1.11 23.63
N LEU A 112 -10.42 -0.71 22.56
CA LEU A 112 -10.10 -1.58 21.43
C LEU A 112 -9.24 -2.79 21.88
N ILE A 113 -8.22 -2.53 22.68
CA ILE A 113 -7.31 -3.56 23.22
C ILE A 113 -8.07 -4.55 24.11
N SER A 114 -9.05 -4.09 24.90
CA SER A 114 -9.86 -4.97 25.74
C SER A 114 -10.67 -6.01 24.95
N TYR A 115 -10.88 -5.77 23.64
CA TYR A 115 -11.51 -6.71 22.72
C TYR A 115 -10.52 -7.55 21.89
N GLY A 116 -9.21 -7.35 22.07
CA GLY A 116 -8.19 -8.12 21.34
C GLY A 116 -7.77 -7.47 20.00
N VAL A 117 -7.89 -6.14 19.89
CA VAL A 117 -7.33 -5.41 18.74
C VAL A 117 -5.81 -5.41 18.85
N THR A 118 -5.16 -5.90 17.81
CA THR A 118 -3.70 -6.04 17.67
C THR A 118 -3.12 -5.13 16.59
N THR A 119 -3.96 -4.60 15.69
CA THR A 119 -3.49 -3.76 14.59
C THR A 119 -4.45 -2.60 14.33
N VAL A 120 -3.91 -1.38 14.29
CA VAL A 120 -4.66 -0.16 13.94
C VAL A 120 -4.02 0.47 12.71
N GLU A 121 -4.82 0.68 11.65
CA GLU A 121 -4.39 1.38 10.44
C GLU A 121 -4.99 2.79 10.41
N LEU A 122 -4.14 3.82 10.36
CA LEU A 122 -4.58 5.21 10.26
C LEU A 122 -4.62 5.66 8.80
N GLY A 123 -5.78 6.15 8.37
CA GLY A 123 -5.94 6.79 7.07
C GLY A 123 -5.41 8.23 7.12
N CYS A 124 -4.10 8.43 7.07
CA CYS A 124 -3.46 9.75 7.05
C CYS A 124 -3.78 10.50 5.76
N GLN A 125 -3.63 9.82 4.64
CA GLN A 125 -3.74 10.25 3.24
C GLN A 125 -2.59 11.15 2.80
N SER A 126 -2.25 12.18 3.56
CA SER A 126 -1.10 13.09 3.41
C SER A 126 -0.66 13.59 4.78
N LEU A 127 0.53 14.15 4.88
CA LEU A 127 1.01 14.96 6.02
C LEU A 127 1.30 16.41 5.58
N ASP A 128 0.69 16.84 4.48
CA ASP A 128 0.65 18.23 4.03
C ASP A 128 -0.76 18.79 4.27
N ASP A 129 -0.86 19.83 5.12
CA ASP A 129 -2.16 20.37 5.54
C ASP A 129 -2.93 21.05 4.41
N GLU A 130 -2.26 21.56 3.36
CA GLU A 130 -2.96 22.08 2.18
C GLU A 130 -3.66 20.96 1.41
N VAL A 131 -2.97 19.83 1.21
CA VAL A 131 -3.54 18.63 0.56
C VAL A 131 -4.70 18.08 1.38
N LEU A 132 -4.55 18.00 2.70
CA LEU A 132 -5.60 17.53 3.61
C LEU A 132 -6.82 18.45 3.56
N ASN A 133 -6.62 19.77 3.54
CA ASN A 133 -7.70 20.76 3.48
C ASN A 133 -8.44 20.71 2.14
N LEU A 134 -7.71 20.74 1.01
CA LEU A 134 -8.30 20.65 -0.33
C LEU A 134 -9.06 19.34 -0.56
N SER A 135 -8.60 18.26 0.09
CA SER A 135 -9.27 16.96 0.05
C SER A 135 -10.42 16.84 1.06
N LYS A 136 -10.75 17.90 1.80
CA LYS A 136 -11.78 17.91 2.86
C LYS A 136 -11.60 16.78 3.87
N ARG A 137 -10.34 16.46 4.17
CA ARG A 137 -10.03 15.32 5.04
C ARG A 137 -10.49 15.57 6.48
N GLY A 138 -10.49 16.84 6.94
CA GLY A 138 -11.02 17.29 8.21
C GLY A 138 -10.19 16.89 9.42
N HIS A 139 -8.94 16.51 9.23
CA HIS A 139 -7.89 16.45 10.24
C HIS A 139 -6.61 17.08 9.68
N THR A 140 -5.65 17.37 10.55
CA THR A 140 -4.34 17.94 10.23
C THR A 140 -3.21 16.91 10.36
N ALA A 141 -2.02 17.25 9.83
CA ALA A 141 -0.80 16.46 10.03
C ALA A 141 -0.49 16.30 11.53
N ALA A 142 -0.59 17.37 12.32
CA ALA A 142 -0.39 17.33 13.77
C ALA A 142 -1.32 16.35 14.49
N GLN A 143 -2.55 16.18 14.02
CA GLN A 143 -3.48 15.19 14.60
C GLN A 143 -3.08 13.75 14.23
N VAL A 144 -2.43 13.54 13.08
CA VAL A 144 -1.82 12.23 12.74
C VAL A 144 -0.69 11.92 13.70
N GLU A 145 0.23 12.87 13.93
CA GLU A 145 1.34 12.72 14.87
C GLU A 145 0.85 12.41 16.29
N GLN A 146 -0.15 13.15 16.76
CA GLN A 146 -0.77 12.92 18.06
C GLN A 146 -1.39 11.51 18.17
N ALA A 147 -2.10 11.06 17.14
CA ALA A 147 -2.69 9.73 17.12
C ALA A 147 -1.60 8.63 17.17
N VAL A 148 -0.50 8.82 16.43
CA VAL A 148 0.65 7.91 16.47
C VAL A 148 1.25 7.86 17.89
N GLN A 149 1.46 9.01 18.53
CA GLN A 149 1.97 9.08 19.91
C GLN A 149 1.06 8.34 20.89
N VAL A 150 -0.26 8.45 20.74
CA VAL A 150 -1.21 7.71 21.57
C VAL A 150 -1.10 6.22 21.34
N ILE A 151 -1.08 5.74 20.07
CA ILE A 151 -0.99 4.30 19.76
C ILE A 151 0.33 3.72 20.26
N ARG A 152 1.44 4.45 20.17
CA ARG A 152 2.76 4.02 20.62
C ARG A 152 2.88 3.80 22.15
N GLN A 153 1.92 4.28 22.94
CA GLN A 153 1.82 3.95 24.36
C GLN A 153 1.39 2.49 24.59
N TYR A 154 0.95 1.79 23.56
CA TYR A 154 0.46 0.40 23.59
C TYR A 154 1.32 -0.52 22.72
N PRO A 155 2.47 -1.03 23.21
CA PRO A 155 3.42 -1.80 22.41
C PRO A 155 2.88 -3.10 21.81
N SER A 156 1.75 -3.59 22.31
CA SER A 156 1.05 -4.77 21.78
C SER A 156 0.26 -4.50 20.50
N VAL A 157 0.14 -3.23 20.07
CA VAL A 157 -0.64 -2.83 18.92
C VAL A 157 0.30 -2.41 17.77
N GLN A 158 0.18 -3.07 16.64
CA GLN A 158 0.86 -2.68 15.41
C GLN A 158 0.18 -1.46 14.79
N LEU A 159 1.00 -0.52 14.33
CA LEU A 159 0.55 0.70 13.67
C LEU A 159 0.81 0.65 12.17
N GLY A 160 -0.26 0.77 11.38
CA GLY A 160 -0.18 0.99 9.94
C GLY A 160 -0.53 2.42 9.56
N LEU A 161 0.18 3.01 8.60
CA LEU A 161 -0.15 4.31 8.03
C LEU A 161 -0.49 4.18 6.55
N GLN A 162 -1.62 4.80 6.13
CA GLN A 162 -2.07 4.77 4.75
C GLN A 162 -2.00 6.16 4.14
N ILE A 163 -1.44 6.27 2.94
CA ILE A 163 -1.30 7.52 2.17
C ILE A 163 -1.91 7.39 0.77
N LEU A 164 -2.40 8.54 0.26
CA LEU A 164 -3.00 8.68 -1.07
C LEU A 164 -2.28 9.78 -1.86
N PRO A 165 -1.16 9.48 -2.53
CA PRO A 165 -0.50 10.46 -3.39
C PRO A 165 -1.37 10.84 -4.59
N GLY A 166 -1.26 12.10 -5.02
CA GLY A 166 -1.99 12.65 -6.16
C GLY A 166 -3.38 13.21 -5.82
N LEU A 167 -3.68 13.50 -4.56
CA LEU A 167 -4.88 14.22 -4.13
C LEU A 167 -4.87 15.69 -4.63
N PRO A 168 -6.00 16.44 -4.59
CA PRO A 168 -6.03 17.86 -4.92
C PRO A 168 -4.95 18.67 -4.16
N GLY A 169 -4.18 19.45 -4.90
CA GLY A 169 -3.07 20.26 -4.35
C GLY A 169 -1.80 19.49 -4.02
N ASP A 170 -1.76 18.18 -4.27
CA ASP A 170 -0.56 17.36 -4.04
C ASP A 170 0.47 17.55 -5.19
N THR A 171 1.74 17.41 -4.83
CA THR A 171 2.88 17.38 -5.76
C THR A 171 3.81 16.23 -5.37
N LEU A 172 4.72 15.86 -6.28
CA LEU A 172 5.72 14.84 -5.96
C LEU A 172 6.50 15.19 -4.69
N GLU A 173 6.91 16.43 -4.55
CA GLU A 173 7.69 16.93 -3.41
C GLU A 173 6.90 16.83 -2.10
N LYS A 174 5.59 17.15 -2.11
CA LYS A 174 4.71 17.02 -0.93
C LYS A 174 4.51 15.56 -0.55
N SER A 175 4.29 14.70 -1.54
CA SER A 175 4.17 13.25 -1.33
C SER A 175 5.47 12.63 -0.79
N VAL A 176 6.65 13.06 -1.27
CA VAL A 176 7.95 12.60 -0.75
C VAL A 176 8.15 13.10 0.69
N ARG A 177 7.89 14.39 0.99
CA ARG A 177 7.93 14.89 2.37
C ARG A 177 6.97 14.15 3.30
N THR A 178 5.79 13.78 2.80
CA THR A 178 4.87 12.91 3.55
C THR A 178 5.51 11.55 3.88
N ALA A 179 6.23 10.94 2.94
CA ALA A 179 6.93 9.67 3.19
C ALA A 179 8.09 9.82 4.18
N GLU A 180 8.85 10.92 4.11
CA GLU A 180 9.92 11.26 5.05
C GLU A 180 9.36 11.46 6.46
N ALA A 181 8.27 12.21 6.60
CA ALA A 181 7.59 12.39 7.89
C ALA A 181 7.03 11.06 8.44
N ILE A 182 6.57 10.13 7.57
CA ILE A 182 6.19 8.78 7.99
C ILE A 182 7.39 7.99 8.51
N VAL A 183 8.58 8.16 7.94
CA VAL A 183 9.80 7.53 8.46
C VAL A 183 10.06 7.99 9.90
N GLU A 184 9.91 9.28 10.20
CA GLU A 184 10.05 9.82 11.57
C GLU A 184 8.98 9.25 12.54
N LEU A 185 7.76 9.01 12.04
CA LEU A 185 6.69 8.39 12.83
C LEU A 185 6.90 6.89 13.05
N ALA A 186 7.80 6.25 12.30
CA ALA A 186 8.23 4.86 12.42
C ALA A 186 7.09 3.83 12.55
N PRO A 187 6.09 3.77 11.64
CA PRO A 187 5.03 2.76 11.72
C PRO A 187 5.58 1.35 11.47
N ASP A 188 4.81 0.34 11.88
CA ASP A 188 5.18 -1.06 11.62
C ASP A 188 5.02 -1.44 10.14
N PHE A 189 4.14 -0.73 9.42
CA PHE A 189 3.96 -0.88 7.97
C PHE A 189 3.21 0.31 7.37
N THR A 190 3.24 0.39 6.03
CA THR A 190 2.50 1.41 5.28
C THR A 190 1.71 0.81 4.12
N ARG A 191 0.74 1.59 3.61
CA ARG A 191 0.02 1.34 2.36
C ARG A 191 0.04 2.60 1.51
N ILE A 192 0.25 2.46 0.21
CA ILE A 192 0.27 3.56 -0.76
C ILE A 192 -0.82 3.32 -1.79
N TYR A 193 -1.81 4.20 -1.83
CA TYR A 193 -2.92 4.15 -2.78
C TYR A 193 -2.97 5.43 -3.60
N PRO A 194 -2.40 5.48 -4.81
CA PRO A 194 -2.56 6.66 -5.66
C PRO A 194 -4.03 6.99 -5.88
N ALA A 195 -4.35 8.29 -5.82
CA ALA A 195 -5.72 8.78 -5.88
C ALA A 195 -6.41 8.40 -7.19
N LEU A 196 -7.66 7.94 -7.09
CA LEU A 196 -8.52 7.57 -8.20
C LEU A 196 -9.76 8.46 -8.21
N VAL A 197 -10.23 8.81 -9.38
CA VAL A 197 -11.54 9.45 -9.57
C VAL A 197 -12.60 8.36 -9.57
N ILE A 198 -13.35 8.28 -8.48
CA ILE A 198 -14.43 7.32 -8.28
C ILE A 198 -15.78 8.00 -8.56
N ALA A 199 -16.67 7.29 -9.24
CA ALA A 199 -18.00 7.80 -9.56
C ALA A 199 -18.81 8.13 -8.29
N GLY A 200 -19.57 9.23 -8.32
CA GLY A 200 -20.37 9.73 -7.20
C GLY A 200 -19.54 10.40 -6.10
N THR A 201 -18.34 10.89 -6.42
CA THR A 201 -17.48 11.68 -5.52
C THR A 201 -17.42 13.14 -5.95
N GLU A 202 -17.05 14.03 -5.03
CA GLU A 202 -16.75 15.43 -5.41
C GLU A 202 -15.52 15.49 -6.35
N LEU A 203 -14.60 14.55 -6.24
CA LEU A 203 -13.43 14.46 -7.11
C LEU A 203 -13.83 14.20 -8.58
N GLU A 204 -14.92 13.45 -8.83
CA GLU A 204 -15.51 13.32 -10.16
C GLU A 204 -15.95 14.68 -10.71
N TRP A 205 -16.63 15.50 -9.90
CA TRP A 205 -17.05 16.83 -10.33
C TRP A 205 -15.85 17.74 -10.63
N LEU A 206 -14.83 17.74 -9.76
CA LEU A 206 -13.60 18.50 -9.98
C LEU A 206 -12.88 18.05 -11.26
N TYR A 207 -12.87 16.75 -11.54
CA TYR A 207 -12.30 16.19 -12.76
C TYR A 207 -13.12 16.60 -14.00
N ALA A 208 -14.43 16.45 -13.96
CA ALA A 208 -15.32 16.80 -15.07
C ALA A 208 -15.31 18.31 -15.41
N THR A 209 -15.06 19.16 -14.41
CA THR A 209 -14.93 20.62 -14.56
C THR A 209 -13.50 21.11 -14.79
N HIS A 210 -12.55 20.19 -15.02
CA HIS A 210 -11.12 20.48 -15.24
C HIS A 210 -10.42 21.21 -14.08
N GLN A 211 -10.96 21.15 -12.86
CA GLN A 211 -10.36 21.71 -11.66
C GLN A 211 -9.39 20.72 -10.97
N TYR A 212 -9.43 19.47 -11.35
CA TYR A 212 -8.53 18.42 -10.89
C TYR A 212 -8.08 17.55 -12.06
N LYS A 213 -6.79 17.23 -12.11
CA LYS A 213 -6.20 16.30 -13.06
C LYS A 213 -5.60 15.13 -12.28
N PRO A 214 -6.13 13.90 -12.42
CA PRO A 214 -5.53 12.73 -11.80
C PRO A 214 -4.17 12.40 -12.44
N LEU A 215 -3.30 11.74 -11.69
CA LEU A 215 -2.06 11.21 -12.22
C LEU A 215 -2.35 10.16 -13.31
N SER A 216 -1.56 10.15 -14.36
CA SER A 216 -1.48 9.00 -15.27
C SER A 216 -0.86 7.80 -14.55
N ILE A 217 -0.95 6.61 -15.15
CA ILE A 217 -0.29 5.41 -14.59
C ILE A 217 1.21 5.62 -14.50
N GLU A 218 1.84 6.20 -15.52
CA GLU A 218 3.27 6.46 -15.58
C GLU A 218 3.73 7.47 -14.54
N GLU A 219 2.95 8.54 -14.34
CA GLU A 219 3.22 9.55 -13.30
C GLU A 219 3.10 8.91 -11.91
N ALA A 220 2.03 8.17 -11.64
CA ALA A 220 1.80 7.52 -10.35
C ALA A 220 2.86 6.45 -10.03
N VAL A 221 3.32 5.71 -11.03
CA VAL A 221 4.43 4.75 -10.87
C VAL A 221 5.70 5.47 -10.46
N ARG A 222 6.06 6.57 -11.14
CA ARG A 222 7.25 7.38 -10.77
C ARG A 222 7.11 7.98 -9.38
N TRP A 223 5.97 8.58 -9.04
CA TRP A 223 5.72 9.15 -7.71
C TRP A 223 5.81 8.07 -6.63
N THR A 224 5.15 6.94 -6.83
CA THR A 224 5.17 5.84 -5.86
C THR A 224 6.58 5.26 -5.68
N ALA A 225 7.39 5.22 -6.73
CA ALA A 225 8.80 4.83 -6.61
C ALA A 225 9.58 5.79 -5.70
N GLU A 226 9.46 7.12 -5.91
CA GLU A 226 10.11 8.12 -5.03
C GLU A 226 9.61 8.06 -3.58
N ILE A 227 8.30 7.92 -3.37
CA ILE A 227 7.68 7.76 -2.06
C ILE A 227 8.17 6.48 -1.35
N TRP A 228 8.41 5.41 -2.10
CA TRP A 228 8.82 4.14 -1.53
C TRP A 228 10.29 4.11 -1.10
N LEU A 229 11.16 4.85 -1.77
CA LEU A 229 12.61 4.85 -1.47
C LEU A 229 12.94 5.23 -0.01
N PRO A 230 12.45 6.33 0.59
CA PRO A 230 12.72 6.64 2.00
C PRO A 230 12.19 5.55 2.94
N LEU A 231 11.01 4.99 2.68
CA LEU A 231 10.44 3.89 3.46
C LEU A 231 11.29 2.61 3.37
N LEU A 232 11.81 2.28 2.18
CA LEU A 232 12.73 1.14 1.99
C LEU A 232 14.02 1.34 2.77
N LYS A 233 14.63 2.54 2.71
CA LYS A 233 15.87 2.88 3.42
C LYS A 233 15.69 2.78 4.93
N ALA A 234 14.52 3.15 5.44
CA ALA A 234 14.15 3.03 6.84
C ALA A 234 13.69 1.61 7.26
N GLY A 235 13.61 0.66 6.33
CA GLY A 235 13.14 -0.70 6.61
C GLY A 235 11.64 -0.82 6.88
N ILE A 236 10.84 0.22 6.57
CA ILE A 236 9.39 0.23 6.79
C ILE A 236 8.70 -0.54 5.65
N PRO A 237 8.00 -1.63 5.94
CA PRO A 237 7.32 -2.41 4.91
C PRO A 237 6.17 -1.65 4.27
N VAL A 238 6.13 -1.57 2.94
CA VAL A 238 4.94 -1.20 2.19
C VAL A 238 4.18 -2.48 1.84
N ILE A 239 3.14 -2.80 2.60
CA ILE A 239 2.42 -4.07 2.44
C ILE A 239 1.46 -4.05 1.25
N ARG A 240 1.06 -2.86 0.78
CA ARG A 240 0.17 -2.70 -0.37
C ARG A 240 0.49 -1.44 -1.17
N MET A 241 0.44 -1.57 -2.50
CA MET A 241 0.48 -0.46 -3.46
C MET A 241 -0.65 -0.63 -4.47
N GLY A 242 -1.42 0.45 -4.67
CA GLY A 242 -2.61 0.46 -5.52
C GLY A 242 -3.82 -0.27 -4.91
N LEU A 243 -5.02 0.18 -5.27
CA LEU A 243 -6.27 -0.43 -4.84
C LEU A 243 -6.40 -1.86 -5.38
N HIS A 244 -7.02 -2.72 -4.59
CA HIS A 244 -7.34 -4.08 -5.04
C HIS A 244 -8.38 -3.98 -6.15
N ALA A 245 -8.12 -4.68 -7.24
CA ALA A 245 -9.08 -4.83 -8.31
C ALA A 245 -10.18 -5.84 -7.85
N SER A 246 -11.07 -5.41 -6.93
CA SER A 246 -12.31 -6.12 -6.63
C SER A 246 -13.23 -6.07 -7.85
N ASP A 247 -14.18 -6.99 -7.93
CA ASP A 247 -15.15 -7.00 -9.02
C ASP A 247 -15.97 -5.70 -9.04
N ASP A 248 -16.27 -5.13 -7.88
CA ASP A 248 -16.96 -3.83 -7.75
C ASP A 248 -16.15 -2.65 -8.33
N LEU A 249 -14.83 -2.64 -8.14
CA LEU A 249 -13.95 -1.63 -8.73
C LEU A 249 -13.67 -1.86 -10.22
N ARG A 250 -13.80 -3.11 -10.69
CA ARG A 250 -13.72 -3.46 -12.12
C ARG A 250 -15.02 -3.19 -12.85
N GLY A 251 -16.13 -3.01 -12.11
CA GLY A 251 -17.43 -2.70 -12.69
C GLY A 251 -17.37 -1.46 -13.58
N GLU A 252 -17.99 -1.53 -14.77
CA GLU A 252 -18.02 -0.41 -15.69
C GLU A 252 -18.55 0.85 -14.99
N GLY A 253 -17.81 1.96 -15.10
CA GLY A 253 -18.17 3.26 -14.56
C GLY A 253 -17.92 3.46 -13.07
N THR A 254 -17.20 2.58 -12.36
CA THR A 254 -16.82 2.84 -10.96
C THR A 254 -15.56 3.70 -10.88
N VAL A 255 -14.48 3.35 -11.58
CA VAL A 255 -13.27 4.17 -11.70
C VAL A 255 -13.33 4.95 -13.00
N LEU A 256 -13.44 6.27 -12.92
CA LEU A 256 -13.59 7.16 -14.09
C LEU A 256 -12.24 7.61 -14.64
N ALA A 257 -11.26 7.82 -13.78
CA ALA A 257 -9.92 8.25 -14.17
C ALA A 257 -8.90 7.96 -13.06
N GLY A 258 -7.61 8.06 -13.41
CA GLY A 258 -6.50 7.85 -12.50
C GLY A 258 -5.78 6.53 -12.70
N PRO A 259 -4.73 6.26 -11.90
CA PRO A 259 -3.78 5.19 -12.15
C PRO A 259 -4.25 3.82 -11.65
N PHE A 260 -5.40 3.36 -12.09
CA PHE A 260 -5.93 2.05 -11.74
C PHE A 260 -5.25 0.94 -12.55
N HIS A 261 -4.51 0.05 -11.89
CA HIS A 261 -3.89 -1.10 -12.52
C HIS A 261 -3.85 -2.29 -11.55
N PRO A 262 -4.28 -3.50 -11.95
CA PRO A 262 -4.36 -4.68 -11.07
C PRO A 262 -2.98 -5.11 -10.52
N SER A 263 -1.92 -4.85 -11.26
CA SER A 263 -0.53 -5.15 -10.89
C SER A 263 0.28 -3.87 -10.64
N PHE A 264 -0.33 -2.84 -10.02
CA PHE A 264 0.32 -1.53 -9.85
C PHE A 264 1.69 -1.62 -9.16
N ARG A 265 1.81 -2.44 -8.09
CA ARG A 265 3.08 -2.67 -7.41
C ARG A 265 4.17 -3.19 -8.34
N GLN A 266 3.83 -4.10 -9.24
CA GLN A 266 4.79 -4.65 -10.21
C GLN A 266 5.33 -3.54 -11.12
N LEU A 267 4.47 -2.61 -11.57
CA LEU A 267 4.92 -1.47 -12.40
C LEU A 267 5.91 -0.57 -11.64
N VAL A 268 5.71 -0.36 -10.34
CA VAL A 268 6.65 0.39 -9.50
C VAL A 268 7.98 -0.35 -9.34
N GLU A 269 7.96 -1.67 -9.15
CA GLU A 269 9.17 -2.51 -9.09
C GLU A 269 9.90 -2.52 -10.44
N GLU A 270 9.19 -2.56 -11.57
CA GLU A 270 9.76 -2.43 -12.93
C GLU A 270 10.52 -1.10 -13.09
N GLU A 271 9.93 0.00 -12.64
CA GLU A 271 10.59 1.33 -12.68
C GLU A 271 11.87 1.35 -11.85
N LEU A 272 11.86 0.78 -10.65
CA LEU A 272 13.06 0.74 -9.80
C LEU A 272 14.14 -0.17 -10.41
N PHE A 273 13.80 -1.33 -10.97
CA PHE A 273 14.77 -2.17 -11.68
C PHE A 273 15.33 -1.48 -12.94
N ARG A 274 14.52 -0.74 -13.67
CA ARG A 274 15.00 0.07 -14.81
C ARG A 274 16.05 1.10 -14.37
N ARG A 275 15.86 1.73 -13.19
CA ARG A 275 16.85 2.64 -12.60
C ARG A 275 18.13 1.90 -12.17
N LEU A 276 18.00 0.71 -11.56
CA LEU A 276 19.17 -0.11 -11.21
C LEU A 276 19.96 -0.54 -12.45
N LEU A 277 19.29 -0.99 -13.52
CA LEU A 277 19.93 -1.29 -14.78
C LEU A 277 20.72 -0.09 -15.34
N LYS A 278 20.10 1.10 -15.31
CA LYS A 278 20.80 2.33 -15.74
C LYS A 278 22.04 2.60 -14.88
N ARG A 279 21.94 2.55 -13.55
CA ARG A 279 23.09 2.73 -12.65
C ARG A 279 24.16 1.65 -12.81
N MET A 280 23.77 0.42 -13.04
CA MET A 280 24.70 -0.67 -13.37
C MET A 280 25.49 -0.33 -14.62
N MET A 281 24.81 0.07 -15.71
CA MET A 281 25.46 0.44 -16.96
C MET A 281 26.42 1.62 -16.83
N GLU A 282 26.08 2.60 -15.97
CA GLU A 282 26.96 3.74 -15.66
C GLU A 282 28.23 3.32 -14.90
N ARG A 283 28.17 2.23 -14.08
CA ARG A 283 29.33 1.69 -13.33
C ARG A 283 30.21 0.75 -14.15
N ILE A 284 29.64 0.11 -15.17
CA ILE A 284 30.41 -0.75 -16.05
C ILE A 284 31.19 0.15 -17.01
N ALA A 285 32.52 0.10 -16.96
CA ALA A 285 33.36 0.79 -17.95
C ALA A 285 33.07 0.19 -19.34
N LEU A 286 32.21 0.85 -20.11
CA LEU A 286 31.81 0.46 -21.45
C LEU A 286 33.03 0.64 -22.40
N GLY A 287 33.73 -0.42 -22.74
CA GLY A 287 34.92 -0.35 -23.60
C GLY A 287 35.60 -1.68 -23.84
N SER A 288 35.14 -2.76 -23.24
CA SER A 288 35.66 -4.11 -23.48
C SER A 288 34.57 -5.02 -24.07
N THR A 289 34.93 -5.84 -25.06
CA THR A 289 34.10 -6.92 -25.63
C THR A 289 33.80 -8.05 -24.64
N ALA A 290 33.58 -7.72 -23.38
CA ALA A 290 33.45 -8.66 -22.28
C ALA A 290 32.05 -9.24 -22.17
N SER A 291 31.95 -10.48 -21.68
CA SER A 291 30.68 -11.14 -21.35
C SER A 291 30.19 -10.66 -19.97
N LEU A 292 29.01 -10.02 -19.95
CA LEU A 292 28.33 -9.57 -18.74
C LEU A 292 27.30 -10.60 -18.31
N GLN A 293 27.35 -11.03 -17.05
CA GLN A 293 26.30 -11.81 -16.43
C GLN A 293 25.53 -10.92 -15.46
N VAL A 294 24.22 -10.77 -15.68
CA VAL A 294 23.31 -10.04 -14.80
C VAL A 294 22.55 -11.07 -13.97
N LEU A 295 22.61 -10.92 -12.64
CA LEU A 295 22.01 -11.84 -11.67
C LEU A 295 20.76 -11.20 -11.05
N ILE A 296 19.70 -11.99 -10.94
CA ILE A 296 18.44 -11.55 -10.35
C ILE A 296 17.79 -12.68 -9.56
N HIS A 297 17.13 -12.36 -8.44
CA HIS A 297 16.29 -13.34 -7.76
C HIS A 297 15.13 -13.77 -8.67
N PRO A 298 14.78 -15.08 -8.77
CA PRO A 298 13.73 -15.55 -9.69
C PRO A 298 12.38 -14.84 -9.54
N ALA A 299 12.00 -14.48 -8.32
CA ALA A 299 10.74 -13.77 -8.07
C ALA A 299 10.74 -12.29 -8.51
N ASP A 300 11.89 -11.74 -8.91
CA ASP A 300 12.03 -10.36 -9.42
C ASP A 300 12.27 -10.34 -10.95
N GLU A 301 12.41 -11.50 -11.60
CA GLU A 301 12.68 -11.60 -13.03
C GLU A 301 11.68 -10.82 -13.89
N THR A 302 10.38 -10.97 -13.58
CA THR A 302 9.33 -10.29 -14.35
C THR A 302 9.45 -8.78 -14.24
N ALA A 303 9.74 -8.25 -13.04
CA ALA A 303 9.93 -6.82 -12.83
C ALA A 303 11.21 -6.29 -13.52
N LEU A 304 12.30 -7.03 -13.48
CA LEU A 304 13.52 -6.66 -14.21
C LEU A 304 13.31 -6.63 -15.73
N ARG A 305 12.63 -7.65 -16.28
CA ARG A 305 12.36 -7.71 -17.73
C ARG A 305 11.45 -6.58 -18.19
N GLY A 306 10.55 -6.12 -17.31
CA GLY A 306 9.56 -5.12 -17.61
C GLY A 306 8.46 -5.63 -18.55
N ARG A 307 7.50 -4.75 -18.83
CA ARG A 307 6.36 -5.05 -19.70
C ARG A 307 6.82 -5.56 -21.05
N LYS A 308 6.35 -6.75 -21.46
CA LYS A 308 6.74 -7.44 -22.71
C LYS A 308 8.26 -7.63 -22.87
N GLY A 309 9.03 -7.56 -21.79
CA GLY A 309 10.48 -7.67 -21.80
C GLY A 309 11.20 -6.41 -22.28
N GLU A 310 10.53 -5.26 -22.35
CA GLU A 310 11.06 -4.03 -22.96
C GLU A 310 12.27 -3.48 -22.21
N SER A 311 12.23 -3.44 -20.86
CA SER A 311 13.34 -2.92 -20.05
C SER A 311 14.61 -3.73 -20.26
N TRP A 312 14.51 -5.05 -20.27
CA TRP A 312 15.65 -5.93 -20.53
C TRP A 312 16.16 -5.85 -21.97
N LYS A 313 15.26 -5.79 -22.97
CA LYS A 313 15.64 -5.63 -24.37
C LYS A 313 16.37 -4.31 -24.61
N GLN A 314 15.90 -3.22 -24.00
CA GLN A 314 16.57 -1.92 -24.10
C GLN A 314 17.98 -1.97 -23.48
N ALA A 315 18.13 -2.60 -22.29
CA ALA A 315 19.43 -2.80 -21.68
C ALA A 315 20.37 -3.62 -22.58
N LEU A 316 19.88 -4.71 -23.19
CA LEU A 316 20.64 -5.54 -24.14
C LEU A 316 21.06 -4.74 -25.38
N SER A 317 20.19 -3.90 -25.93
CA SER A 317 20.51 -3.05 -27.09
C SER A 317 21.68 -2.11 -26.77
N ILE A 318 21.60 -1.38 -25.65
CA ILE A 318 22.66 -0.46 -25.22
C ILE A 318 23.99 -1.21 -25.01
N LEU A 319 23.97 -2.40 -24.41
CA LEU A 319 25.17 -3.22 -24.20
C LEU A 319 25.73 -3.76 -25.50
N SER A 320 24.88 -4.15 -26.46
CA SER A 320 25.33 -4.64 -27.77
C SER A 320 25.99 -3.55 -28.60
N ASP A 321 25.52 -2.31 -28.51
CA ASP A 321 26.13 -1.14 -29.19
C ASP A 321 27.56 -0.87 -28.71
N THR A 322 27.93 -1.35 -27.50
CA THR A 322 29.30 -1.29 -26.96
C THR A 322 30.14 -2.55 -27.26
N GLY A 323 29.60 -3.51 -28.02
CA GLY A 323 30.24 -4.78 -28.31
C GLY A 323 30.16 -5.83 -27.20
N SER A 324 29.46 -5.54 -26.10
CA SER A 324 29.30 -6.45 -24.95
C SER A 324 28.11 -7.40 -25.15
N LYS A 325 28.24 -8.64 -24.68
CA LYS A 325 27.15 -9.62 -24.64
C LYS A 325 26.67 -9.73 -23.17
N ALA A 326 25.36 -9.62 -22.93
CA ALA A 326 24.82 -9.83 -21.62
C ALA A 326 23.88 -11.04 -21.56
N SER A 327 23.94 -11.78 -20.44
CA SER A 327 23.05 -12.89 -20.12
C SER A 327 22.39 -12.67 -18.77
N LEU A 328 21.16 -13.14 -18.62
CA LEU A 328 20.42 -13.08 -17.36
C LEU A 328 20.52 -14.42 -16.63
N ILE A 329 20.92 -14.38 -15.37
CA ILE A 329 21.07 -15.54 -14.49
C ILE A 329 20.09 -15.40 -13.33
N LEU A 330 19.30 -16.46 -13.09
CA LEU A 330 18.41 -16.55 -11.95
C LEU A 330 19.15 -17.11 -10.75
N ASP A 331 19.37 -16.30 -9.72
CA ASP A 331 20.08 -16.70 -8.51
C ASP A 331 19.16 -16.57 -7.27
N ARG A 332 18.82 -17.70 -6.65
CA ARG A 332 17.99 -17.75 -5.44
C ARG A 332 18.69 -17.23 -4.19
N ASN A 333 20.02 -17.14 -4.20
CA ASN A 333 20.80 -16.63 -3.09
C ASN A 333 20.91 -15.10 -3.11
N LEU A 334 20.64 -14.45 -4.27
CA LEU A 334 20.58 -13.01 -4.34
C LEU A 334 19.33 -12.52 -3.59
N PRO A 335 19.45 -11.56 -2.65
CA PRO A 335 18.28 -10.99 -1.99
C PRO A 335 17.29 -10.36 -2.98
N ARG A 336 16.01 -10.34 -2.58
CA ARG A 336 14.96 -9.66 -3.34
C ARG A 336 15.27 -8.18 -3.51
N ARG A 337 14.84 -7.59 -4.66
CA ARG A 337 15.03 -6.17 -4.99
C ARG A 337 16.47 -5.73 -5.09
N GLN A 338 17.32 -6.67 -5.49
CA GLN A 338 18.72 -6.42 -5.83
C GLN A 338 19.00 -6.84 -7.25
N LEU A 339 19.94 -6.14 -7.89
CA LEU A 339 20.51 -6.46 -9.17
C LEU A 339 21.98 -6.77 -8.96
N GLY A 340 22.39 -8.00 -9.23
CA GLY A 340 23.79 -8.40 -9.24
C GLY A 340 24.35 -8.38 -10.69
N TRP A 341 25.66 -8.19 -10.82
CA TRP A 341 26.35 -8.39 -12.10
C TRP A 341 27.81 -8.78 -11.90
N ARG A 342 28.36 -9.46 -12.88
CA ARG A 342 29.80 -9.75 -12.96
C ARG A 342 30.27 -9.76 -14.42
N MET A 343 31.51 -9.37 -14.63
CA MET A 343 32.20 -9.48 -15.93
C MET A 343 32.96 -10.78 -15.94
N GLU A 344 32.70 -11.64 -16.92
CA GLU A 344 33.34 -12.98 -17.03
C GLU A 344 33.26 -13.79 -15.72
N GLU A 345 34.37 -14.24 -15.17
CA GLU A 345 34.46 -14.95 -13.87
C GLU A 345 34.85 -14.02 -12.70
N GLY A 346 34.73 -12.70 -12.88
CA GLY A 346 35.03 -11.72 -11.84
C GLY A 346 34.07 -11.75 -10.65
N PRO A 347 34.36 -10.97 -9.61
CA PRO A 347 33.52 -10.89 -8.42
C PRO A 347 32.14 -10.32 -8.75
N VAL A 348 31.11 -10.81 -8.05
CA VAL A 348 29.75 -10.28 -8.18
C VAL A 348 29.70 -8.91 -7.50
N GLN A 349 29.28 -7.89 -8.23
CA GLN A 349 28.87 -6.58 -7.72
C GLN A 349 27.35 -6.55 -7.64
N SER A 350 26.80 -5.71 -6.79
CA SER A 350 25.34 -5.58 -6.68
C SER A 350 24.88 -4.17 -6.34
N LEU A 351 23.63 -3.90 -6.66
CA LEU A 351 22.86 -2.71 -6.26
C LEU A 351 21.49 -3.14 -5.76
N ALA A 352 21.03 -2.54 -4.68
CA ALA A 352 19.68 -2.71 -4.16
C ALA A 352 18.80 -1.49 -4.47
N PHE A 353 17.48 -1.62 -4.30
CA PHE A 353 16.57 -0.46 -4.38
C PHE A 353 16.96 0.63 -3.40
N THR A 354 17.51 0.27 -2.23
CA THR A 354 17.99 1.22 -1.22
C THR A 354 19.20 2.06 -1.68
N ASP A 355 19.88 1.65 -2.74
CA ASP A 355 21.01 2.40 -3.31
C ASP A 355 20.56 3.47 -4.31
N LEU A 356 19.25 3.51 -4.63
CA LEU A 356 18.67 4.55 -5.48
C LEU A 356 18.37 5.81 -4.69
#